data_8da4339ec079f9b2ebb710342769e9f7
#
_entry.id   8da4339ec079f9b2ebb710342769e9f7
#
_cell.length_a   1.000
_cell.length_b   1.000
_cell.length_c   1.000
_cell.angle_alpha   90.00
_cell.angle_beta   90.00
_cell.angle_gamma   90.00
#
_symmetry.space_group_name_H-M   'P 1'
#
loop_
_entity.id
_entity.type
_entity.pdbx_description
1 polymer ?
#
loop_
_entity_poly.entity_id
_entity_poly.type
_entity_poly.pdbx_seq_one_letter_code
_entity_poly.pdbx_strand_id
1 'polypeptide(L)'
;MPRPLRICLPDTTNHAISRCIEKKPLMHSRQIKDLMHDVLNQALERYEFELVSYSIMDNHFHFCIKTTKNGETISRIMQFIKSQFARRYNRMMDRTGPFWNERFTNLIIEQTADPVQTFWNVFLYVEYNPVKSKYVADPRRYPYGGFRDYVERE
;
A
#
# COMPACT_ATOMS: atom_id res chain seq x y z
N MET A 1 -23.84 5.63 13.25
CA MET A 1 -22.96 6.80 13.44
C MET A 1 -22.15 7.04 12.20
N PRO A 2 -22.04 8.29 11.74
CA PRO A 2 -21.11 8.59 10.64
C PRO A 2 -19.68 8.31 11.10
N ARG A 3 -18.86 7.76 10.18
CA ARG A 3 -17.44 7.53 10.47
C ARG A 3 -16.73 8.87 10.64
N PRO A 4 -15.80 9.01 11.59
CA PRO A 4 -15.03 10.23 11.75
C PRO A 4 -14.21 10.51 10.49
N LEU A 5 -14.02 11.79 10.20
CA LEU A 5 -13.13 12.21 9.13
C LEU A 5 -11.69 11.79 9.45
N ARG A 6 -10.99 11.36 8.43
CA ARG A 6 -9.58 11.00 8.56
C ARG A 6 -8.73 12.27 8.65
N ILE A 7 -7.80 12.26 9.59
CA ILE A 7 -6.78 13.32 9.65
C ILE A 7 -5.78 13.09 8.52
N CYS A 8 -5.62 14.10 7.67
CA CYS A 8 -4.66 14.10 6.57
C CYS A 8 -3.75 15.30 6.75
N LEU A 9 -2.46 15.06 6.99
CA LEU A 9 -1.47 16.11 7.13
C LEU A 9 -0.55 16.12 5.90
N PRO A 10 -0.27 17.31 5.33
CA PRO A 10 0.67 17.40 4.22
C PRO A 10 2.10 17.11 4.69
N ASP A 11 2.96 16.73 3.76
CA ASP A 11 4.39 16.48 4.02
C ASP A 11 4.63 15.49 5.15
N THR A 12 3.87 14.38 5.14
CA THR A 12 3.98 13.33 6.16
C THR A 12 4.16 11.95 5.53
N THR A 13 4.79 11.07 6.30
CA THR A 13 4.99 9.67 5.93
C THR A 13 3.89 8.82 6.56
N ASN A 14 3.17 8.07 5.74
CA ASN A 14 1.96 7.36 6.12
C ASN A 14 2.13 5.87 5.86
N HIS A 15 1.87 5.06 6.89
CA HIS A 15 1.78 3.61 6.74
C HIS A 15 0.31 3.23 6.54
N ALA A 16 -0.05 2.93 5.31
CA ALA A 16 -1.41 2.60 4.91
C ALA A 16 -1.55 1.10 4.65
N ILE A 17 -2.56 0.49 5.22
CA ILE A 17 -2.86 -0.95 5.10
C ILE A 17 -4.30 -1.13 4.68
N SER A 18 -4.55 -2.06 3.76
CA SER A 18 -5.90 -2.47 3.40
C SER A 18 -5.97 -3.98 3.17
N ARG A 19 -7.11 -4.57 3.51
CA ARG A 19 -7.35 -6.01 3.38
C ARG A 19 -8.48 -6.29 2.42
N CYS A 20 -8.38 -7.44 1.74
CA CYS A 20 -9.47 -7.96 0.91
C CYS A 20 -10.68 -8.32 1.78
N ILE A 21 -11.87 -8.26 1.17
CA ILE A 21 -13.12 -8.63 1.84
C ILE A 21 -13.03 -10.04 2.41
N GLU A 22 -13.53 -10.22 3.64
CA GLU A 22 -13.53 -11.49 4.38
C GLU A 22 -12.13 -12.10 4.51
N LYS A 23 -11.07 -11.31 4.38
CA LYS A 23 -9.66 -11.76 4.39
C LYS A 23 -9.35 -12.82 3.31
N LYS A 24 -10.14 -12.88 2.24
CA LYS A 24 -9.93 -13.82 1.15
C LYS A 24 -8.64 -13.49 0.39
N PRO A 25 -7.89 -14.50 -0.08
CA PRO A 25 -6.63 -14.28 -0.81
C PRO A 25 -6.87 -13.88 -2.27
N LEU A 26 -7.62 -12.80 -2.50
CA LEU A 26 -8.01 -12.36 -3.84
C LEU A 26 -6.84 -11.83 -4.68
N MET A 27 -5.72 -11.46 -4.03
CA MET A 27 -4.51 -11.00 -4.71
C MET A 27 -3.43 -12.08 -4.79
N HIS A 28 -3.79 -13.37 -4.65
CA HIS A 28 -2.82 -14.46 -4.63
C HIS A 28 -2.03 -14.59 -5.94
N SER A 29 -2.67 -14.48 -7.09
CA SER A 29 -2.02 -14.69 -8.38
C SER A 29 -1.05 -13.57 -8.76
N ARG A 30 -0.02 -13.92 -9.53
CA ARG A 30 0.90 -12.93 -10.10
C ARG A 30 0.18 -11.89 -10.95
N GLN A 31 -0.77 -12.33 -11.76
CA GLN A 31 -1.56 -11.45 -12.63
C GLN A 31 -2.25 -10.35 -11.82
N ILE A 32 -2.81 -10.69 -10.67
CA ILE A 32 -3.52 -9.71 -9.83
C ILE A 32 -2.52 -8.79 -9.08
N LYS A 33 -1.39 -9.31 -8.64
CA LYS A 33 -0.34 -8.47 -8.06
C LYS A 33 0.26 -7.52 -9.10
N ASP A 34 0.44 -7.97 -10.34
CA ASP A 34 0.86 -7.12 -11.46
C ASP A 34 -0.15 -6.01 -11.73
N LEU A 35 -1.45 -6.31 -11.61
CA LEU A 35 -2.50 -5.29 -11.70
C LEU A 35 -2.33 -4.21 -10.64
N MET A 36 -1.98 -4.59 -9.41
CA MET A 36 -1.72 -3.60 -8.36
C MET A 36 -0.48 -2.74 -8.67
N HIS A 37 0.58 -3.32 -9.25
CA HIS A 37 1.73 -2.56 -9.73
C HIS A 37 1.31 -1.51 -10.78
N ASP A 38 0.47 -1.90 -11.74
CA ASP A 38 -0.03 -0.97 -12.76
C ASP A 38 -0.82 0.17 -12.12
N VAL A 39 -1.67 -0.13 -11.16
CA VAL A 39 -2.46 0.89 -10.45
C VAL A 39 -1.57 1.83 -9.64
N LEU A 40 -0.54 1.30 -8.97
CA LEU A 40 0.44 2.10 -8.25
C LEU A 40 1.19 3.05 -9.19
N ASN A 41 1.62 2.55 -10.35
CA ASN A 41 2.28 3.38 -11.35
C ASN A 41 1.37 4.48 -11.88
N GLN A 42 0.10 4.18 -12.12
CA GLN A 42 -0.88 5.19 -12.51
C GLN A 42 -1.06 6.27 -11.43
N ALA A 43 -1.10 5.86 -10.17
CA ALA A 43 -1.20 6.81 -9.06
C ALA A 43 0.03 7.72 -8.99
N LEU A 44 1.24 7.17 -9.16
CA LEU A 44 2.49 7.92 -9.17
C LEU A 44 2.58 8.92 -10.33
N GLU A 45 2.00 8.60 -11.48
CA GLU A 45 1.90 9.51 -12.61
C GLU A 45 0.88 10.63 -12.38
N ARG A 46 -0.20 10.32 -11.68
CA ARG A 46 -1.32 11.25 -11.48
C ARG A 46 -1.13 12.20 -10.30
N TYR A 47 -0.53 11.72 -9.21
CA TYR A 47 -0.37 12.48 -7.98
C TYR A 47 1.09 12.59 -7.59
N GLU A 48 1.42 13.70 -6.92
CA GLU A 48 2.75 13.91 -6.38
C GLU A 48 2.86 13.27 -4.98
N PHE A 49 3.59 12.18 -4.89
CA PHE A 49 3.94 11.51 -3.62
C PHE A 49 5.11 10.58 -3.85
N GLU A 50 5.73 10.12 -2.77
CA GLU A 50 6.78 9.11 -2.82
C GLU A 50 6.26 7.79 -2.26
N LEU A 51 6.47 6.70 -2.98
CA LEU A 51 6.26 5.35 -2.47
C LEU A 51 7.57 4.89 -1.83
N VAL A 52 7.67 5.05 -0.51
CA VAL A 52 8.92 4.80 0.25
C VAL A 52 9.17 3.31 0.40
N SER A 53 8.13 2.55 0.65
CA SER A 53 8.18 1.11 0.86
C SER A 53 6.82 0.51 0.57
N TYR A 54 6.78 -0.73 0.11
CA TYR A 54 5.52 -1.42 -0.09
C TYR A 54 5.70 -2.93 -0.06
N SER A 55 4.63 -3.64 0.25
CA SER A 55 4.52 -5.09 0.04
C SER A 55 3.08 -5.45 -0.31
N ILE A 56 2.91 -6.17 -1.42
CA ILE A 56 1.62 -6.64 -1.89
C ILE A 56 1.53 -8.12 -1.54
N MET A 57 0.62 -8.46 -0.63
CA MET A 57 0.43 -9.81 -0.13
C MET A 57 -0.82 -10.43 -0.77
N ASP A 58 -1.14 -11.68 -0.43
CA ASP A 58 -2.26 -12.40 -1.07
C ASP A 58 -3.63 -11.82 -0.70
N ASN A 59 -3.78 -11.28 0.53
CA ASN A 59 -5.05 -10.77 1.02
C ASN A 59 -4.99 -9.36 1.59
N HIS A 60 -3.85 -8.67 1.48
CA HIS A 60 -3.68 -7.31 1.97
C HIS A 60 -2.43 -6.69 1.35
N PHE A 61 -2.27 -5.39 1.55
CA PHE A 61 -1.05 -4.69 1.18
C PHE A 61 -0.61 -3.73 2.30
N HIS A 62 0.67 -3.41 2.28
CA HIS A 62 1.27 -2.34 3.07
C HIS A 62 1.88 -1.33 2.12
N PHE A 63 1.51 -0.06 2.26
CA PHE A 63 2.13 1.05 1.53
C PHE A 63 2.65 2.08 2.51
N CYS A 64 3.94 2.39 2.42
CA CYS A 64 4.53 3.51 3.13
C CYS A 64 4.65 4.66 2.13
N ILE A 65 3.78 5.67 2.29
CA ILE A 65 3.61 6.76 1.33
C ILE A 65 3.98 8.07 1.99
N LYS A 66 4.92 8.81 1.39
CA LYS A 66 5.23 10.17 1.81
C LYS A 66 4.47 11.15 0.93
N THR A 67 3.57 11.93 1.53
CA THR A 67 2.88 13.02 0.87
C THR A 67 3.76 14.25 0.81
N THR A 68 3.47 15.16 -0.11
CA THR A 68 4.22 16.41 -0.27
C THR A 68 3.41 17.59 0.25
N LYS A 69 4.09 18.73 0.44
CA LYS A 69 3.47 19.93 1.00
C LYS A 69 2.30 20.43 0.15
N ASN A 70 2.43 20.39 -1.17
CA ASN A 70 1.44 20.91 -2.12
C ASN A 70 0.76 19.80 -2.92
N GLY A 71 1.06 18.54 -2.63
CA GLY A 71 0.48 17.38 -3.29
C GLY A 71 -0.85 16.96 -2.69
N GLU A 72 -1.36 15.84 -3.19
CA GLU A 72 -2.63 15.28 -2.73
C GLU A 72 -2.56 14.69 -1.33
N THR A 73 -3.72 14.59 -0.69
CA THR A 73 -3.84 13.94 0.62
C THR A 73 -3.69 12.43 0.49
N ILE A 74 -3.27 11.80 1.58
CA ILE A 74 -3.20 10.33 1.64
C ILE A 74 -4.56 9.69 1.37
N SER A 75 -5.65 10.29 1.83
CA SER A 75 -7.00 9.79 1.58
C SER A 75 -7.35 9.77 0.09
N ARG A 76 -7.00 10.82 -0.65
CA ARG A 76 -7.27 10.89 -2.09
C ARG A 76 -6.44 9.88 -2.87
N ILE A 77 -5.15 9.77 -2.53
CA ILE A 77 -4.24 8.81 -3.16
C ILE A 77 -4.76 7.38 -2.93
N MET A 78 -5.10 7.04 -1.70
CA MET A 78 -5.61 5.70 -1.37
C MET A 78 -6.97 5.42 -1.98
N GLN A 79 -7.85 6.42 -2.06
CA GLN A 79 -9.14 6.27 -2.74
C GLN A 79 -8.94 5.92 -4.22
N PHE A 80 -8.03 6.60 -4.89
CA PHE A 80 -7.71 6.31 -6.29
C PHE A 80 -7.19 4.88 -6.44
N ILE A 81 -6.17 4.49 -5.66
CA ILE A 81 -5.56 3.17 -5.75
C ILE A 81 -6.60 2.08 -5.51
N LYS A 82 -7.34 2.17 -4.42
CA LYS A 82 -8.30 1.13 -4.04
C LYS A 82 -9.47 1.03 -5.02
N SER A 83 -10.02 2.16 -5.47
CA SER A 83 -11.15 2.16 -6.39
C SER A 83 -10.76 1.70 -7.80
N GLN A 84 -9.62 2.14 -8.30
CA GLN A 84 -9.13 1.69 -9.61
C GLN A 84 -8.84 0.19 -9.60
N PHE A 85 -8.16 -0.29 -8.57
CA PHE A 85 -7.87 -1.71 -8.46
C PHE A 85 -9.15 -2.55 -8.39
N ALA A 86 -10.10 -2.18 -7.53
CA ALA A 86 -11.35 -2.91 -7.37
C ALA A 86 -12.16 -2.98 -8.67
N ARG A 87 -12.27 -1.86 -9.40
CA ARG A 87 -12.98 -1.83 -10.68
C ARG A 87 -12.32 -2.70 -11.74
N ARG A 88 -10.99 -2.62 -11.86
CA ARG A 88 -10.24 -3.40 -12.85
C ARG A 88 -10.26 -4.89 -12.50
N TYR A 89 -10.12 -5.23 -11.23
CA TYR A 89 -10.26 -6.61 -10.76
C TYR A 89 -11.63 -7.19 -11.07
N ASN A 90 -12.69 -6.47 -10.70
CA ASN A 90 -14.07 -6.93 -10.93
C ASN A 90 -14.38 -7.12 -12.42
N ARG A 91 -13.87 -6.22 -13.26
CA ARG A 91 -14.01 -6.36 -14.72
C ARG A 91 -13.25 -7.58 -15.23
N MET A 92 -12.01 -7.77 -14.81
CA MET A 92 -11.16 -8.90 -15.25
C MET A 92 -11.74 -10.24 -14.84
N MET A 93 -12.31 -10.33 -13.65
CA MET A 93 -12.83 -11.57 -13.05
C MET A 93 -14.33 -11.75 -13.24
N ASP A 94 -14.98 -10.87 -13.99
CA ASP A 94 -16.45 -10.85 -14.16
C ASP A 94 -17.17 -10.94 -12.81
N ARG A 95 -16.78 -10.08 -11.89
CA ARG A 95 -17.22 -10.08 -10.49
C ARG A 95 -17.89 -8.76 -10.16
N THR A 96 -18.89 -8.81 -9.28
CA THR A 96 -19.56 -7.64 -8.69
C THR A 96 -19.36 -7.63 -7.19
N GLY A 97 -19.60 -6.47 -6.58
CA GLY A 97 -19.52 -6.31 -5.14
C GLY A 97 -18.19 -5.74 -4.64
N PRO A 98 -18.09 -5.51 -3.34
CA PRO A 98 -16.92 -4.88 -2.75
C PRO A 98 -15.69 -5.81 -2.83
N PHE A 99 -14.53 -5.21 -3.09
CA PHE A 99 -13.25 -5.92 -3.06
C PHE A 99 -12.56 -5.78 -1.69
N TRP A 100 -12.62 -4.58 -1.12
CA TRP A 100 -11.94 -4.27 0.14
C TRP A 100 -12.87 -4.47 1.33
N ASN A 101 -12.31 -4.94 2.45
CA ASN A 101 -13.08 -5.21 3.66
C ASN A 101 -13.62 -3.91 4.28
N GLU A 102 -12.75 -2.90 4.36
CA GLU A 102 -13.09 -1.61 4.99
C GLU A 102 -12.17 -0.50 4.48
N ARG A 103 -12.28 0.68 5.08
CA ARG A 103 -11.34 1.78 4.82
C ARG A 103 -9.92 1.34 5.19
N PHE A 104 -8.92 1.92 4.52
CA PHE A 104 -7.53 1.66 4.90
C PHE A 104 -7.24 2.18 6.31
N THR A 105 -6.38 1.46 7.04
CA THR A 105 -5.80 1.96 8.29
C THR A 105 -4.58 2.80 7.96
N ASN A 106 -4.30 3.81 8.77
CA ASN A 106 -3.18 4.72 8.53
C ASN A 106 -2.48 5.11 9.82
N LEU A 107 -1.15 5.07 9.81
CA LEU A 107 -0.30 5.60 10.85
C LEU A 107 0.52 6.74 10.25
N ILE A 108 0.43 7.93 10.83
CA ILE A 108 1.25 9.08 10.46
C ILE A 108 2.52 9.02 11.31
N ILE A 109 3.65 8.74 10.68
CA ILE A 109 4.92 8.47 11.38
C ILE A 109 5.39 9.70 12.15
N GLU A 110 5.27 10.89 11.58
CA GLU A 110 5.68 12.15 12.20
C GLU A 110 4.87 12.51 13.46
N GLN A 111 3.74 11.88 13.68
CA GLN A 111 2.91 12.07 14.89
C GLN A 111 3.22 11.06 16.00
N THR A 112 4.19 10.18 15.82
CA THR A 112 4.60 9.24 16.85
C THR A 112 5.61 9.86 17.79
N ALA A 113 5.82 9.24 18.97
CA ALA A 113 6.73 9.77 19.99
C ALA A 113 8.19 9.85 19.51
N ASP A 114 8.63 8.89 18.68
CA ASP A 114 9.95 8.87 18.07
C ASP A 114 9.81 8.58 16.57
N PRO A 115 9.63 9.62 15.73
CA PRO A 115 9.39 9.44 14.30
C PRO A 115 10.52 8.71 13.56
N VAL A 116 11.77 8.95 13.92
CA VAL A 116 12.91 8.31 13.26
C VAL A 116 12.91 6.81 13.53
N GLN A 117 12.73 6.41 14.77
CA GLN A 117 12.66 5.00 15.14
C GLN A 117 11.42 4.34 14.53
N THR A 118 10.27 5.02 14.57
CA THR A 118 9.03 4.52 13.97
C THR A 118 9.18 4.33 12.47
N PHE A 119 9.83 5.27 11.77
CA PHE A 119 10.10 5.14 10.34
C PHE A 119 10.85 3.83 10.02
N TRP A 120 11.95 3.57 10.71
CA TRP A 120 12.74 2.37 10.47
C TRP A 120 12.00 1.10 10.85
N ASN A 121 11.23 1.12 11.94
CA ASN A 121 10.40 0.00 12.33
C ASN A 121 9.35 -0.33 11.26
N VAL A 122 8.66 0.69 10.74
CA VAL A 122 7.66 0.54 9.68
C VAL A 122 8.32 0.06 8.39
N PHE A 123 9.41 0.70 7.97
CA PHE A 123 10.14 0.34 6.76
C PHE A 123 10.54 -1.14 6.78
N LEU A 124 11.18 -1.57 7.83
CA LEU A 124 11.61 -2.97 7.98
C LEU A 124 10.42 -3.91 8.09
N TYR A 125 9.38 -3.53 8.82
CA TYR A 125 8.17 -4.34 8.92
C TYR A 125 7.52 -4.58 7.56
N VAL A 126 7.38 -3.53 6.75
CA VAL A 126 6.81 -3.63 5.41
C VAL A 126 7.67 -4.50 4.49
N GLU A 127 8.98 -4.23 4.46
CA GLU A 127 9.92 -4.94 3.56
C GLU A 127 10.11 -6.41 3.93
N TYR A 128 10.09 -6.75 5.22
CA TYR A 128 10.24 -8.11 5.70
C TYR A 128 8.92 -8.87 5.85
N ASN A 129 7.79 -8.25 5.56
CA ASN A 129 6.49 -8.91 5.65
C ASN A 129 6.41 -10.18 4.78
N PRO A 130 6.93 -10.19 3.53
CA PRO A 130 6.96 -11.41 2.73
C PRO A 130 7.84 -12.53 3.32
N VAL A 131 8.90 -12.18 4.03
CA VAL A 131 9.75 -13.15 4.73
C VAL A 131 9.01 -13.73 5.92
N LYS A 132 8.40 -12.89 6.74
CA LYS A 132 7.59 -13.31 7.90
C LYS A 132 6.44 -14.23 7.49
N SER A 133 5.84 -13.96 6.34
CA SER A 133 4.75 -14.77 5.78
C SER A 133 5.23 -16.00 5.00
N LYS A 134 6.54 -16.24 4.98
CA LYS A 134 7.18 -17.41 4.33
C LYS A 134 7.01 -17.46 2.81
N TYR A 135 6.84 -16.32 2.15
CA TYR A 135 6.80 -16.25 0.69
C TYR A 135 8.18 -16.33 0.07
N VAL A 136 9.17 -15.75 0.71
CA VAL A 136 10.57 -15.74 0.32
C VAL A 136 11.44 -15.78 1.57
N ALA A 137 12.70 -16.22 1.42
CA ALA A 137 13.69 -16.19 2.50
C ALA A 137 14.41 -14.82 2.60
N ASP A 138 14.49 -14.10 1.51
CA ASP A 138 15.19 -12.82 1.37
C ASP A 138 14.23 -11.77 0.78
N PRO A 139 13.99 -10.62 1.44
CA PRO A 139 13.04 -9.63 0.94
C PRO A 139 13.43 -9.05 -0.43
N ARG A 140 14.71 -9.06 -0.79
CA ARG A 140 15.20 -8.62 -2.08
C ARG A 140 14.68 -9.47 -3.24
N ARG A 141 14.24 -10.69 -2.96
CA ARG A 141 13.73 -11.63 -3.95
C ARG A 141 12.23 -11.56 -4.16
N TYR A 142 11.54 -10.76 -3.34
CA TYR A 142 10.09 -10.62 -3.47
C TYR A 142 9.75 -9.58 -4.54
N PRO A 143 9.15 -9.99 -5.67
CA PRO A 143 8.93 -9.08 -6.79
C PRO A 143 7.85 -8.02 -6.54
N TYR A 144 7.04 -8.19 -5.49
CA TYR A 144 5.95 -7.30 -5.12
C TYR A 144 6.23 -6.56 -3.81
N GLY A 145 7.49 -6.24 -3.58
CA GLY A 145 7.98 -5.45 -2.46
C GLY A 145 8.98 -4.40 -2.92
N GLY A 146 9.11 -3.32 -2.14
CA GLY A 146 9.93 -2.17 -2.50
C GLY A 146 11.43 -2.36 -2.33
N PHE A 147 11.86 -3.32 -1.53
CA PHE A 147 13.29 -3.52 -1.22
C PHE A 147 14.11 -3.81 -2.48
N ARG A 148 13.55 -4.55 -3.41
CA ARG A 148 14.16 -4.84 -4.70
C ARG A 148 14.52 -3.56 -5.47
N ASP A 149 13.63 -2.57 -5.44
CA ASP A 149 13.83 -1.31 -6.17
C ASP A 149 15.03 -0.53 -5.62
N TYR A 150 15.32 -0.64 -4.33
CA TYR A 150 16.48 0.00 -3.72
C TYR A 150 17.80 -0.70 -4.09
N VAL A 151 17.78 -2.02 -4.21
CA VAL A 151 18.97 -2.82 -4.54
C VAL A 151 19.31 -2.69 -6.03
N GLU A 152 18.32 -2.64 -6.90
CA GLU A 152 18.55 -2.52 -8.36
C GLU A 152 19.06 -1.14 -8.79
N ARG A 153 18.98 -0.13 -7.90
CA ARG A 153 19.51 1.23 -8.17
C ARG A 153 20.98 1.41 -7.82
N GLU A 154 21.58 0.45 -7.17
CA GLU A 154 23.02 0.43 -6.88
C GLU A 154 23.78 -0.24 -8.04
#